data_50541ad56b55039d592995d695395279
#
_entry.id   50541ad56b55039d592995d695395279
#
_cell.length_a   1.000
_cell.length_b   1.000
_cell.length_c   1.000
_cell.angle_alpha   90.00
_cell.angle_beta   90.00
_cell.angle_gamma   90.00
#
_symmetry.space_group_name_H-M   'P 1'
#
loop_
_entity.id
_entity.type
_entity.pdbx_description
1 polymer ?
#
loop_
_entity_poly.entity_id
_entity_poly.type
_entity_poly.pdbx_seq_one_letter_code
_entity_poly.pdbx_strand_id
1 'polypeptide(L)'
;LDKNQISYSNPKNLKVEEEQKKIKLMQPDLILVFSYGYILPQTILSIPKYGCLNVHFSLLPKYRGAAPMQRAICNGDSITGISFMSLVNELDAGPVYESYVHEIGSSDIFQLEDELLALSLKKINTVIEKIVIGGLKAKEQNHSEASMAEKIHKDEGLVDWSLSSKEIIDKFRGLKKWPRSFFKLGGELVTVHDMCCSSNDTKNAGEIKSFTKDGLEVFCGDGVIKIASVQFPGKKLINAGDFFNSKRAIISPGENLS
;
A
#
# COMPACT_ATOMS: atom_id res chain seq x y z
N LEU A 1 17.18 15.78 -7.89
CA LEU A 1 17.46 15.67 -9.34
C LEU A 1 18.58 16.63 -9.76
N ASP A 2 18.58 17.89 -9.29
CA ASP A 2 19.60 18.88 -9.62
C ASP A 2 21.03 18.51 -9.18
N LYS A 3 21.17 17.74 -8.08
CA LYS A 3 22.49 17.31 -7.60
C LYS A 3 23.24 16.40 -8.58
N ASN A 4 22.52 15.68 -9.43
CA ASN A 4 23.09 14.72 -10.40
C ASN A 4 23.05 15.22 -11.85
N GLN A 5 22.67 16.47 -12.09
CA GLN A 5 22.53 17.10 -13.42
C GLN A 5 21.61 16.30 -14.36
N ILE A 6 20.60 15.62 -13.81
CA ILE A 6 19.61 14.88 -14.60
C ILE A 6 18.55 15.88 -15.09
N SER A 7 18.41 16.03 -16.40
CA SER A 7 17.32 16.81 -16.98
C SER A 7 15.97 16.16 -16.70
N TYR A 8 14.99 16.95 -16.31
CA TYR A 8 13.64 16.44 -16.06
C TYR A 8 12.59 17.39 -16.67
N SER A 9 11.42 16.83 -16.94
CA SER A 9 10.22 17.59 -17.27
C SER A 9 9.04 17.08 -16.46
N ASN A 10 8.04 17.94 -16.27
CA ASN A 10 6.83 17.59 -15.52
C ASN A 10 5.57 17.88 -16.37
N PRO A 11 5.31 17.09 -17.40
CA PRO A 11 4.15 17.30 -18.26
C PRO A 11 2.85 16.99 -17.48
N LYS A 12 1.85 17.87 -17.63
CA LYS A 12 0.54 17.67 -16.99
C LYS A 12 -0.23 16.49 -17.59
N ASN A 13 0.03 16.16 -18.85
CA ASN A 13 -0.72 15.13 -19.57
C ASN A 13 0.09 14.58 -20.75
N LEU A 14 0.43 13.30 -20.69
CA LEU A 14 1.15 12.61 -21.77
C LEU A 14 0.28 12.24 -22.98
N LYS A 15 -1.02 12.54 -22.96
CA LYS A 15 -1.90 12.42 -24.15
C LYS A 15 -1.75 13.59 -25.11
N VAL A 16 -1.09 14.68 -24.70
CA VAL A 16 -0.83 15.85 -25.53
C VAL A 16 0.24 15.52 -26.57
N GLU A 17 -0.05 15.78 -27.83
CA GLU A 17 0.82 15.41 -28.96
C GLU A 17 2.23 16.05 -28.86
N GLU A 18 2.32 17.28 -28.36
CA GLU A 18 3.59 17.97 -28.16
C GLU A 18 4.51 17.23 -27.18
N GLU A 19 3.96 16.71 -26.07
CA GLU A 19 4.73 15.95 -25.08
C GLU A 19 5.18 14.59 -25.66
N GLN A 20 4.32 13.95 -26.45
CA GLN A 20 4.69 12.72 -27.16
C GLN A 20 5.80 12.94 -28.19
N LYS A 21 5.77 14.07 -28.92
CA LYS A 21 6.84 14.46 -29.85
C LYS A 21 8.16 14.67 -29.11
N LYS A 22 8.16 15.32 -27.93
CA LYS A 22 9.37 15.48 -27.11
C LYS A 22 9.99 14.14 -26.75
N ILE A 23 9.17 13.18 -26.25
CA ILE A 23 9.65 11.84 -25.92
C ILE A 23 10.19 11.12 -27.16
N LYS A 24 9.51 11.21 -28.30
CA LYS A 24 9.96 10.62 -29.57
C LYS A 24 11.30 11.20 -30.04
N LEU A 25 11.53 12.49 -29.87
CA LEU A 25 12.80 13.14 -30.24
C LEU A 25 13.97 12.69 -29.37
N MET A 26 13.72 12.20 -28.14
CA MET A 26 14.77 11.63 -27.30
C MET A 26 15.24 10.25 -27.79
N GLN A 27 14.49 9.59 -28.68
CA GLN A 27 14.78 8.25 -29.23
C GLN A 27 15.15 7.23 -28.14
N PRO A 28 14.34 7.05 -27.07
CA PRO A 28 14.69 6.13 -26.00
C PRO A 28 14.71 4.70 -26.51
N ASP A 29 15.74 3.94 -26.15
CA ASP A 29 15.79 2.49 -26.41
C ASP A 29 14.81 1.72 -25.52
N LEU A 30 14.64 2.17 -24.28
CA LEU A 30 13.71 1.62 -23.29
C LEU A 30 13.14 2.77 -22.44
N ILE A 31 11.86 2.71 -22.11
CA ILE A 31 11.24 3.61 -21.12
C ILE A 31 11.01 2.83 -19.84
N LEU A 32 11.63 3.29 -18.73
CA LEU A 32 11.35 2.77 -17.40
C LEU A 32 10.20 3.56 -16.78
N VAL A 33 9.18 2.84 -16.33
CA VAL A 33 8.01 3.40 -15.65
C VAL A 33 8.02 2.95 -14.19
N PHE A 34 7.83 3.88 -13.28
CA PHE A 34 7.86 3.61 -11.85
C PHE A 34 6.84 4.49 -11.14
N SER A 35 5.91 3.88 -10.40
CA SER A 35 4.86 4.60 -9.65
C SER A 35 4.11 5.66 -10.47
N TYR A 36 3.83 5.38 -11.74
CA TYR A 36 3.11 6.28 -12.62
C TYR A 36 1.60 6.00 -12.59
N GLY A 37 0.82 6.96 -12.05
CA GLY A 37 -0.61 6.79 -11.76
C GLY A 37 -1.56 6.92 -12.96
N TYR A 38 -1.05 6.97 -14.21
CA TYR A 38 -1.88 7.12 -15.40
C TYR A 38 -1.53 6.06 -16.44
N ILE A 39 -2.51 5.74 -17.30
CA ILE A 39 -2.30 4.84 -18.45
C ILE A 39 -1.49 5.60 -19.51
N LEU A 40 -0.38 5.02 -19.95
CA LEU A 40 0.40 5.53 -21.06
C LEU A 40 -0.34 5.27 -22.38
N PRO A 41 -0.46 6.28 -23.26
CA PRO A 41 -1.08 6.09 -24.58
C PRO A 41 -0.23 5.18 -25.46
N GLN A 42 -0.89 4.46 -26.38
CA GLN A 42 -0.21 3.53 -27.30
C GLN A 42 0.90 4.19 -28.11
N THR A 43 0.72 5.48 -28.44
CA THR A 43 1.72 6.30 -29.12
C THR A 43 3.05 6.41 -28.37
N ILE A 44 3.03 6.39 -27.02
CA ILE A 44 4.24 6.36 -26.19
C ILE A 44 4.74 4.94 -26.03
N LEU A 45 3.86 3.96 -25.79
CA LEU A 45 4.25 2.56 -25.64
C LEU A 45 5.02 2.01 -26.85
N SER A 46 4.75 2.57 -28.04
CA SER A 46 5.39 2.16 -29.31
C SER A 46 6.69 2.91 -29.66
N ILE A 47 7.13 3.88 -28.84
CA ILE A 47 8.34 4.66 -29.15
C ILE A 47 9.61 3.83 -28.93
N PRO A 48 9.83 3.21 -27.74
CA PRO A 48 11.11 2.59 -27.45
C PRO A 48 11.26 1.20 -28.11
N LYS A 49 12.46 0.93 -28.61
CA LYS A 49 12.81 -0.34 -29.27
C LYS A 49 12.56 -1.55 -28.39
N TYR A 50 12.86 -1.44 -27.09
CA TYR A 50 12.71 -2.51 -26.10
C TYR A 50 11.44 -2.36 -25.26
N GLY A 51 10.51 -1.47 -25.66
CA GLY A 51 9.22 -1.25 -24.97
C GLY A 51 9.32 -0.45 -23.68
N CYS A 52 8.20 -0.42 -22.96
CA CYS A 52 8.09 0.26 -21.68
C CYS A 52 8.13 -0.77 -20.55
N LEU A 53 9.17 -0.73 -19.72
CA LEU A 53 9.35 -1.59 -18.55
C LEU A 53 8.73 -0.94 -17.33
N ASN A 54 7.82 -1.62 -16.66
CA ASN A 54 7.25 -1.19 -15.38
C ASN A 54 7.73 -2.06 -14.23
N VAL A 55 7.95 -1.45 -13.09
CA VAL A 55 8.19 -2.17 -11.81
C VAL A 55 6.89 -2.14 -11.02
N HIS A 56 6.24 -3.28 -10.93
CA HIS A 56 4.99 -3.44 -10.20
C HIS A 56 5.25 -4.10 -8.85
N PHE A 57 4.70 -3.54 -7.77
CA PHE A 57 4.96 -3.99 -6.40
C PHE A 57 4.03 -5.13 -5.96
N SER A 58 3.97 -6.18 -6.77
CA SER A 58 3.36 -7.46 -6.43
C SER A 58 3.98 -8.59 -7.25
N LEU A 59 3.63 -9.82 -6.90
CA LEU A 59 3.89 -11.01 -7.72
C LEU A 59 2.73 -11.19 -8.71
N LEU A 60 2.83 -10.54 -9.87
CA LEU A 60 1.84 -10.67 -10.93
C LEU A 60 1.64 -12.15 -11.32
N PRO A 61 0.41 -12.57 -11.62
CA PRO A 61 -0.79 -11.78 -11.92
C PRO A 61 -1.61 -11.33 -10.70
N LYS A 62 -1.17 -11.60 -9.47
CA LYS A 62 -1.87 -11.12 -8.27
C LYS A 62 -1.69 -9.62 -8.07
N TYR A 63 -2.74 -8.96 -7.58
CA TYR A 63 -2.70 -7.55 -7.19
C TYR A 63 -2.38 -6.58 -8.33
N ARG A 64 -2.99 -6.75 -9.51
CA ARG A 64 -2.99 -5.72 -10.55
C ARG A 64 -3.70 -4.47 -10.05
N GLY A 65 -3.16 -3.29 -10.28
CA GLY A 65 -3.82 -2.03 -9.96
C GLY A 65 -3.07 -1.12 -9.00
N ALA A 66 -3.84 -0.25 -8.30
CA ALA A 66 -3.30 0.96 -7.68
C ALA A 66 -2.65 0.77 -6.30
N ALA A 67 -2.99 -0.31 -5.56
CA ALA A 67 -2.60 -0.47 -4.17
C ALA A 67 -2.10 -1.89 -3.82
N PRO A 68 -1.16 -2.47 -4.62
CA PRO A 68 -0.75 -3.87 -4.45
C PRO A 68 -0.15 -4.17 -3.08
N MET A 69 0.73 -3.30 -2.58
CA MET A 69 1.38 -3.47 -1.27
C MET A 69 0.38 -3.40 -0.11
N GLN A 70 -0.50 -2.38 -0.14
CA GLN A 70 -1.52 -2.22 0.90
C GLN A 70 -2.46 -3.41 0.94
N ARG A 71 -2.93 -3.87 -0.23
CA ARG A 71 -3.84 -5.03 -0.32
C ARG A 71 -3.17 -6.31 0.16
N ALA A 72 -1.92 -6.56 -0.18
CA ALA A 72 -1.18 -7.72 0.31
C ALA A 72 -1.07 -7.73 1.85
N ILE A 73 -0.73 -6.59 2.46
CA ILE A 73 -0.69 -6.48 3.94
C ILE A 73 -2.08 -6.66 4.53
N CYS A 74 -3.10 -5.93 4.04
CA CYS A 74 -4.46 -5.97 4.57
C CYS A 74 -5.11 -7.35 4.47
N ASN A 75 -4.74 -8.13 3.44
CA ASN A 75 -5.21 -9.51 3.27
C ASN A 75 -4.43 -10.53 4.11
N GLY A 76 -3.41 -10.08 4.86
CA GLY A 76 -2.60 -10.93 5.72
C GLY A 76 -1.69 -11.89 4.97
N ASP A 77 -1.32 -11.56 3.73
CA ASP A 77 -0.37 -12.36 2.96
C ASP A 77 0.99 -12.41 3.67
N SER A 78 1.63 -13.57 3.66
CA SER A 78 2.96 -13.74 4.23
C SER A 78 4.07 -13.29 3.29
N ILE A 79 3.80 -13.32 1.98
CA ILE A 79 4.74 -12.98 0.92
C ILE A 79 4.10 -12.02 -0.09
N THR A 80 4.93 -11.17 -0.66
CA THR A 80 4.66 -10.35 -1.83
C THR A 80 5.92 -10.30 -2.70
N GLY A 81 6.14 -9.24 -3.46
CA GLY A 81 7.37 -9.07 -4.23
C GLY A 81 7.26 -7.93 -5.24
N ILE A 82 8.15 -8.00 -6.21
CA ILE A 82 8.17 -7.09 -7.35
C ILE A 82 8.10 -7.89 -8.65
N SER A 83 7.43 -7.35 -9.65
CA SER A 83 7.41 -7.88 -11.01
C SER A 83 7.89 -6.80 -12.00
N PHE A 84 8.87 -7.16 -12.81
CA PHE A 84 9.31 -6.38 -13.97
C PHE A 84 8.48 -6.81 -15.17
N MET A 85 7.61 -5.93 -15.65
CA MET A 85 6.66 -6.26 -16.70
C MET A 85 6.69 -5.26 -17.87
N SER A 86 6.32 -5.71 -19.05
CA SER A 86 6.07 -4.84 -20.18
C SER A 86 4.70 -4.17 -20.03
N LEU A 87 4.63 -2.85 -20.27
CA LEU A 87 3.35 -2.16 -20.27
C LEU A 87 2.56 -2.41 -21.55
N VAL A 88 1.27 -2.62 -21.36
CA VAL A 88 0.25 -2.73 -22.39
C VAL A 88 -0.93 -1.81 -22.07
N ASN A 89 -1.93 -1.72 -22.95
CA ASN A 89 -3.11 -0.86 -22.71
C ASN A 89 -3.99 -1.33 -21.55
N GLU A 90 -3.94 -2.62 -21.22
CA GLU A 90 -4.68 -3.18 -20.09
C GLU A 90 -3.87 -3.02 -18.80
N LEU A 91 -4.56 -2.64 -17.72
CA LEU A 91 -3.93 -2.32 -16.44
C LEU A 91 -3.16 -3.53 -15.87
N ASP A 92 -1.85 -3.38 -15.75
CA ASP A 92 -0.89 -4.34 -15.20
C ASP A 92 -1.04 -5.78 -15.72
N ALA A 93 -1.60 -5.94 -16.94
CA ALA A 93 -1.85 -7.23 -17.58
C ALA A 93 -0.75 -7.67 -18.57
N GLY A 94 0.24 -6.81 -18.81
CA GLY A 94 1.32 -7.09 -19.76
C GLY A 94 2.24 -8.24 -19.32
N PRO A 95 2.99 -8.80 -20.26
CA PRO A 95 3.88 -9.92 -19.99
C PRO A 95 4.99 -9.56 -19.01
N VAL A 96 5.37 -10.53 -18.15
CA VAL A 96 6.35 -10.37 -17.08
C VAL A 96 7.71 -10.92 -17.50
N TYR A 97 8.77 -10.12 -17.33
CA TYR A 97 10.15 -10.52 -17.57
C TYR A 97 10.70 -11.34 -16.41
N GLU A 98 10.68 -10.80 -15.22
CA GLU A 98 11.14 -11.45 -13.98
C GLU A 98 10.32 -10.97 -12.78
N SER A 99 10.16 -11.85 -11.78
CA SER A 99 9.59 -11.51 -10.49
C SER A 99 10.52 -11.94 -9.36
N TYR A 100 10.51 -11.17 -8.26
CA TYR A 100 11.33 -11.44 -7.08
C TYR A 100 10.43 -11.42 -5.84
N VAL A 101 10.46 -12.54 -5.12
CA VAL A 101 9.69 -12.74 -3.89
C VAL A 101 10.29 -11.94 -2.74
N HIS A 102 9.43 -11.43 -1.86
CA HIS A 102 9.78 -10.77 -0.62
C HIS A 102 8.81 -11.19 0.49
N GLU A 103 9.31 -11.43 1.70
CA GLU A 103 8.50 -11.75 2.87
C GLU A 103 7.96 -10.46 3.50
N ILE A 104 6.66 -10.40 3.77
CA ILE A 104 6.03 -9.23 4.41
C ILE A 104 6.33 -9.22 5.93
N GLY A 105 6.26 -10.38 6.58
CA GLY A 105 6.49 -10.49 8.02
C GLY A 105 5.61 -9.54 8.83
N SER A 106 6.24 -8.77 9.74
CA SER A 106 5.58 -7.75 10.55
C SER A 106 5.64 -6.33 9.95
N SER A 107 6.18 -6.15 8.74
CA SER A 107 6.36 -4.85 8.10
C SER A 107 5.03 -4.13 7.92
N ASP A 108 4.99 -2.85 8.25
CA ASP A 108 3.91 -1.95 7.84
C ASP A 108 4.16 -1.42 6.42
N ILE A 109 3.22 -0.64 5.91
CA ILE A 109 3.29 -0.13 4.53
C ILE A 109 4.53 0.74 4.26
N PHE A 110 5.06 1.47 5.25
CA PHE A 110 6.27 2.27 5.06
C PHE A 110 7.50 1.36 4.93
N GLN A 111 7.62 0.38 5.81
CA GLN A 111 8.72 -0.58 5.80
C GLN A 111 8.70 -1.43 4.52
N LEU A 112 7.53 -1.97 4.16
CA LEU A 112 7.39 -2.77 2.94
C LEU A 112 7.71 -1.97 1.68
N GLU A 113 7.28 -0.70 1.60
CA GLU A 113 7.60 0.19 0.47
C GLU A 113 9.11 0.39 0.33
N ASP A 114 9.82 0.67 1.43
CA ASP A 114 11.28 0.84 1.43
C ASP A 114 12.01 -0.46 1.05
N GLU A 115 11.57 -1.60 1.56
CA GLU A 115 12.14 -2.92 1.27
C GLU A 115 11.98 -3.32 -0.20
N LEU A 116 10.78 -3.14 -0.77
CA LEU A 116 10.52 -3.45 -2.19
C LEU A 116 11.21 -2.45 -3.12
N LEU A 117 11.33 -1.18 -2.73
CA LEU A 117 12.10 -0.20 -3.47
C LEU A 117 13.58 -0.59 -3.51
N ALA A 118 14.17 -0.95 -2.37
CA ALA A 118 15.55 -1.40 -2.29
C ALA A 118 15.78 -2.66 -3.14
N LEU A 119 14.86 -3.62 -3.11
CA LEU A 119 14.89 -4.81 -3.95
C LEU A 119 14.83 -4.45 -5.44
N SER A 120 13.98 -3.51 -5.81
CA SER A 120 13.85 -3.02 -7.19
C SER A 120 15.14 -2.40 -7.70
N LEU A 121 15.74 -1.50 -6.91
CA LEU A 121 17.01 -0.85 -7.25
C LEU A 121 18.15 -1.85 -7.40
N LYS A 122 18.19 -2.90 -6.57
CA LYS A 122 19.20 -3.97 -6.66
C LYS A 122 19.08 -4.79 -7.94
N LYS A 123 17.85 -4.93 -8.48
CA LYS A 123 17.58 -5.85 -9.61
C LYS A 123 17.46 -5.16 -10.97
N ILE A 124 17.09 -3.89 -11.00
CA ILE A 124 16.69 -3.21 -12.23
C ILE A 124 17.76 -3.21 -13.33
N ASN A 125 19.02 -2.93 -13.00
CA ASN A 125 20.09 -2.89 -14.00
C ASN A 125 20.30 -4.27 -14.64
N THR A 126 20.31 -5.32 -13.83
CA THR A 126 20.45 -6.70 -14.33
C THR A 126 19.29 -7.08 -15.23
N VAL A 127 18.06 -6.69 -14.90
CA VAL A 127 16.88 -6.97 -15.75
C VAL A 127 16.96 -6.20 -17.06
N ILE A 128 17.32 -4.92 -17.03
CA ILE A 128 17.51 -4.11 -18.24
C ILE A 128 18.60 -4.71 -19.13
N GLU A 129 19.75 -5.08 -18.58
CA GLU A 129 20.83 -5.72 -19.34
C GLU A 129 20.37 -7.01 -20.00
N LYS A 130 19.64 -7.86 -19.29
CA LYS A 130 19.07 -9.09 -19.85
C LYS A 130 18.07 -8.82 -20.98
N ILE A 131 17.26 -7.77 -20.89
CA ILE A 131 16.30 -7.38 -21.94
C ILE A 131 17.05 -6.85 -23.18
N VAL A 132 17.96 -5.91 -22.96
CA VAL A 132 18.59 -5.14 -24.06
C VAL A 132 19.69 -5.95 -24.75
N ILE A 133 20.51 -6.67 -24.00
CA ILE A 133 21.70 -7.39 -24.50
C ILE A 133 21.41 -8.88 -24.60
N GLY A 134 20.81 -9.46 -23.56
CA GLY A 134 20.61 -10.90 -23.42
C GLY A 134 19.37 -11.45 -24.13
N GLY A 135 18.52 -10.60 -24.69
CA GLY A 135 17.31 -11.02 -25.39
C GLY A 135 16.27 -11.70 -24.50
N LEU A 136 16.22 -11.37 -23.22
CA LEU A 136 15.20 -11.88 -22.29
C LEU A 136 13.81 -11.55 -22.82
N LYS A 137 12.98 -12.56 -22.98
CA LYS A 137 11.59 -12.42 -23.41
C LYS A 137 10.66 -12.46 -22.20
N ALA A 138 9.71 -11.55 -22.17
CA ALA A 138 8.64 -11.58 -21.18
C ALA A 138 7.68 -12.75 -21.45
N LYS A 139 7.09 -13.27 -20.38
CA LYS A 139 6.09 -14.35 -20.40
C LYS A 139 4.71 -13.77 -20.14
N GLU A 140 3.72 -14.23 -20.91
CA GLU A 140 2.32 -13.86 -20.69
C GLU A 140 1.87 -14.27 -19.29
N GLN A 141 1.05 -13.43 -18.69
CA GLN A 141 0.46 -13.73 -17.39
C GLN A 141 -0.70 -14.74 -17.53
N ASN A 142 -0.88 -15.59 -16.52
CA ASN A 142 -2.09 -16.40 -16.42
C ASN A 142 -3.26 -15.55 -15.92
N HIS A 143 -4.10 -15.06 -16.83
CA HIS A 143 -5.21 -14.17 -16.52
C HIS A 143 -6.26 -14.81 -15.59
N SER A 144 -6.37 -16.13 -15.53
CA SER A 144 -7.29 -16.83 -14.63
C SER A 144 -6.87 -16.75 -13.15
N GLU A 145 -5.61 -16.44 -12.87
CA GLU A 145 -5.06 -16.27 -11.51
C GLU A 145 -4.96 -14.80 -11.09
N ALA A 146 -5.40 -13.88 -11.96
CA ALA A 146 -5.29 -12.46 -11.69
C ALA A 146 -6.22 -12.03 -10.56
N SER A 147 -5.71 -11.19 -9.66
CA SER A 147 -6.50 -10.46 -8.70
C SER A 147 -6.25 -8.96 -8.79
N MET A 148 -7.26 -8.17 -8.38
CA MET A 148 -7.19 -6.72 -8.45
C MET A 148 -6.79 -6.11 -7.11
N ALA A 149 -5.94 -5.10 -7.16
CA ALA A 149 -5.56 -4.25 -6.04
C ALA A 149 -6.19 -2.86 -6.23
N GLU A 150 -7.48 -2.78 -5.96
CA GLU A 150 -8.23 -1.55 -6.10
C GLU A 150 -7.65 -0.44 -5.21
N LYS A 151 -7.84 0.81 -5.66
CA LYS A 151 -7.47 1.99 -4.89
C LYS A 151 -8.09 1.92 -3.49
N ILE A 152 -7.31 2.28 -2.48
CA ILE A 152 -7.80 2.41 -1.11
C ILE A 152 -8.80 3.57 -1.02
N HIS A 153 -9.88 3.39 -0.28
CA HIS A 153 -10.87 4.42 0.03
C HIS A 153 -10.78 4.84 1.50
N LYS A 154 -11.25 6.06 1.78
CA LYS A 154 -11.13 6.64 3.13
C LYS A 154 -11.88 5.85 4.20
N ASP A 155 -13.05 5.34 3.86
CA ASP A 155 -13.93 4.56 4.74
C ASP A 155 -13.33 3.20 5.15
N GLU A 156 -12.40 2.66 4.36
CA GLU A 156 -11.68 1.43 4.72
C GLU A 156 -10.83 1.57 5.99
N GLY A 157 -10.51 2.79 6.40
CA GLY A 157 -9.84 3.08 7.66
C GLY A 157 -10.72 2.94 8.91
N LEU A 158 -12.04 2.86 8.77
CA LEU A 158 -12.92 2.61 9.92
C LEU A 158 -12.65 1.21 10.46
N VAL A 159 -12.32 1.11 11.75
CA VAL A 159 -12.08 -0.18 12.39
C VAL A 159 -13.39 -0.95 12.47
N ASP A 160 -13.40 -2.12 11.85
CA ASP A 160 -14.48 -3.10 12.00
C ASP A 160 -14.12 -4.06 13.14
N TRP A 161 -14.72 -3.86 14.28
CA TRP A 161 -14.46 -4.66 15.48
C TRP A 161 -14.94 -6.11 15.36
N SER A 162 -15.79 -6.44 14.38
CA SER A 162 -16.24 -7.82 14.13
C SER A 162 -15.16 -8.73 13.55
N LEU A 163 -14.12 -8.15 12.97
CA LEU A 163 -12.99 -8.86 12.40
C LEU A 163 -12.11 -9.47 13.52
N SER A 164 -11.30 -10.47 13.16
CA SER A 164 -10.28 -11.02 14.04
C SER A 164 -9.23 -9.96 14.40
N SER A 165 -8.57 -10.15 15.52
CA SER A 165 -7.46 -9.29 15.96
C SER A 165 -6.34 -9.21 14.91
N LYS A 166 -6.06 -10.34 14.24
CA LYS A 166 -5.08 -10.39 13.14
C LYS A 166 -5.51 -9.52 11.97
N GLU A 167 -6.75 -9.63 11.49
CA GLU A 167 -7.26 -8.83 10.36
C GLU A 167 -7.26 -7.33 10.67
N ILE A 168 -7.64 -6.94 11.91
CA ILE A 168 -7.59 -5.54 12.35
C ILE A 168 -6.15 -5.02 12.32
N ILE A 169 -5.19 -5.78 12.84
CA ILE A 169 -3.77 -5.38 12.84
C ILE A 169 -3.18 -5.35 11.43
N ASP A 170 -3.53 -6.29 10.57
CA ASP A 170 -3.09 -6.29 9.18
C ASP A 170 -3.62 -5.07 8.42
N LYS A 171 -4.90 -4.74 8.59
CA LYS A 171 -5.48 -3.49 8.05
C LYS A 171 -4.79 -2.25 8.62
N PHE A 172 -4.53 -2.21 9.93
CA PHE A 172 -3.81 -1.09 10.55
C PHE A 172 -2.42 -0.90 9.94
N ARG A 173 -1.65 -1.98 9.74
CA ARG A 173 -0.32 -1.94 9.13
C ARG A 173 -0.38 -1.48 7.66
N GLY A 174 -1.31 -2.04 6.88
CA GLY A 174 -1.45 -1.74 5.45
C GLY A 174 -1.97 -0.33 5.16
N LEU A 175 -2.81 0.20 6.04
CA LEU A 175 -3.43 1.53 5.90
C LEU A 175 -2.69 2.64 6.65
N LYS A 176 -1.57 2.37 7.29
CA LYS A 176 -0.84 3.28 8.18
C LYS A 176 -0.40 4.58 7.50
N LYS A 177 -0.14 4.57 6.19
CA LYS A 177 0.20 5.74 5.38
C LYS A 177 -1.04 6.59 5.07
N TRP A 178 -2.08 5.95 4.58
CA TRP A 178 -3.39 6.52 4.26
C TRP A 178 -4.40 5.38 4.04
N PRO A 179 -5.65 5.54 4.53
CA PRO A 179 -6.25 6.67 5.26
C PRO A 179 -5.94 6.70 6.75
N ARG A 180 -5.20 5.72 7.27
CA ARG A 180 -5.01 5.32 8.66
C ARG A 180 -6.27 4.68 9.24
N SER A 181 -6.11 3.91 10.29
CA SER A 181 -7.24 3.36 11.02
C SER A 181 -7.86 4.41 11.93
N PHE A 182 -9.17 4.40 12.05
CA PHE A 182 -9.92 5.30 12.94
C PHE A 182 -11.19 4.61 13.46
N PHE A 183 -11.69 5.09 14.58
CA PHE A 183 -12.97 4.69 15.17
C PHE A 183 -13.81 5.93 15.52
N LYS A 184 -15.09 5.71 15.83
CA LYS A 184 -15.98 6.79 16.24
C LYS A 184 -16.07 6.85 17.76
N LEU A 185 -15.95 8.04 18.33
CA LEU A 185 -16.12 8.32 19.74
C LEU A 185 -16.89 9.63 19.92
N GLY A 186 -18.09 9.57 20.48
CA GLY A 186 -18.90 10.77 20.69
C GLY A 186 -19.21 11.56 19.41
N GLY A 187 -19.31 10.89 18.26
CA GLY A 187 -19.53 11.51 16.94
C GLY A 187 -18.26 12.01 16.24
N GLU A 188 -17.09 12.00 16.89
CA GLU A 188 -15.80 12.36 16.29
C GLU A 188 -15.09 11.13 15.71
N LEU A 189 -14.37 11.32 14.61
CA LEU A 189 -13.48 10.29 14.04
C LEU A 189 -12.10 10.40 14.70
N VAL A 190 -11.76 9.42 15.51
CA VAL A 190 -10.50 9.37 16.25
C VAL A 190 -9.51 8.49 15.50
N THR A 191 -8.44 9.08 14.98
CA THR A 191 -7.38 8.35 14.25
C THR A 191 -6.51 7.59 15.22
N VAL A 192 -6.23 6.32 14.90
CA VAL A 192 -5.34 5.45 15.67
C VAL A 192 -3.93 5.54 15.08
N HIS A 193 -2.94 5.74 15.94
CA HIS A 193 -1.53 5.80 15.57
C HIS A 193 -0.74 4.59 16.07
N ASP A 194 -1.22 3.95 17.14
CA ASP A 194 -0.60 2.74 17.68
C ASP A 194 -1.66 1.81 18.26
N MET A 195 -1.63 0.55 17.84
CA MET A 195 -2.45 -0.53 18.37
C MET A 195 -1.76 -1.88 18.26
N CYS A 196 -2.12 -2.78 19.14
CA CYS A 196 -1.65 -4.17 19.13
C CYS A 196 -2.72 -5.13 19.67
N CYS A 197 -2.53 -6.42 19.43
CA CYS A 197 -3.29 -7.46 20.14
C CYS A 197 -2.89 -7.46 21.63
N SER A 198 -3.87 -7.54 22.54
CA SER A 198 -3.65 -7.51 23.99
C SER A 198 -3.90 -8.87 24.63
N SER A 199 -5.01 -9.51 24.33
CA SER A 199 -5.36 -10.84 24.83
C SER A 199 -6.32 -11.57 23.88
N ASN A 200 -6.52 -12.87 24.13
CA ASN A 200 -7.50 -13.70 23.41
C ASN A 200 -8.86 -13.77 24.13
N ASP A 201 -9.10 -12.87 25.10
CA ASP A 201 -10.40 -12.82 25.76
C ASP A 201 -11.46 -12.40 24.77
N THR A 202 -12.63 -13.01 24.83
CA THR A 202 -13.72 -12.75 23.90
C THR A 202 -14.98 -12.27 24.63
N LYS A 203 -15.64 -11.29 24.03
CA LYS A 203 -16.94 -10.77 24.44
C LYS A 203 -17.64 -10.18 23.20
N ASN A 204 -18.57 -9.26 23.37
CA ASN A 204 -19.21 -8.60 22.26
C ASN A 204 -18.19 -7.70 21.51
N ALA A 205 -18.03 -7.90 20.23
CA ALA A 205 -17.13 -7.11 19.40
C ALA A 205 -17.53 -5.61 19.45
N GLY A 206 -16.53 -4.74 19.63
CA GLY A 206 -16.71 -3.31 19.84
C GLY A 206 -16.94 -2.90 21.29
N GLU A 207 -17.22 -3.82 22.21
CA GLU A 207 -17.38 -3.51 23.63
C GLU A 207 -16.03 -3.13 24.25
N ILE A 208 -16.00 -2.05 25.01
CA ILE A 208 -14.82 -1.59 25.74
C ILE A 208 -14.55 -2.53 26.92
N LYS A 209 -13.41 -3.21 26.88
CA LYS A 209 -12.95 -4.06 27.98
C LYS A 209 -12.39 -3.22 29.13
N SER A 210 -11.50 -2.30 28.82
CA SER A 210 -10.86 -1.42 29.80
C SER A 210 -10.42 -0.09 29.18
N PHE A 211 -10.36 0.93 30.01
CA PHE A 211 -9.74 2.21 29.64
C PHE A 211 -8.88 2.69 30.80
N THR A 212 -7.57 2.68 30.60
CA THR A 212 -6.57 3.00 31.62
C THR A 212 -5.49 3.92 31.07
N LYS A 213 -4.52 4.30 31.89
CA LYS A 213 -3.35 5.06 31.44
C LYS A 213 -2.47 4.29 30.44
N ASP A 214 -2.64 2.95 30.38
CA ASP A 214 -1.87 2.09 29.46
C ASP A 214 -2.54 1.94 28.10
N GLY A 215 -3.80 2.33 27.95
CA GLY A 215 -4.54 2.29 26.69
C GLY A 215 -6.03 2.05 26.82
N LEU A 216 -6.68 2.05 25.67
CA LEU A 216 -8.07 1.66 25.49
C LEU A 216 -8.09 0.24 24.93
N GLU A 217 -8.67 -0.70 25.66
CA GLU A 217 -8.85 -2.09 25.23
C GLU A 217 -10.28 -2.31 24.75
N VAL A 218 -10.43 -2.88 23.57
CA VAL A 218 -11.71 -3.14 22.90
C VAL A 218 -11.77 -4.59 22.45
N PHE A 219 -12.86 -5.26 22.71
CA PHE A 219 -13.09 -6.63 22.22
C PHE A 219 -13.29 -6.61 20.70
N CYS A 220 -12.72 -7.60 20.03
CA CYS A 220 -12.90 -7.85 18.60
C CYS A 220 -13.40 -9.28 18.37
N GLY A 221 -13.44 -9.72 17.11
CA GLY A 221 -14.02 -11.01 16.74
C GLY A 221 -13.45 -12.22 17.46
N ASP A 222 -12.16 -12.20 17.84
CA ASP A 222 -11.45 -13.34 18.44
C ASP A 222 -10.51 -12.95 19.59
N GLY A 223 -10.57 -11.70 20.06
CA GLY A 223 -9.64 -11.24 21.09
C GLY A 223 -9.87 -9.79 21.50
N VAL A 224 -8.79 -9.13 21.90
CA VAL A 224 -8.78 -7.76 22.39
C VAL A 224 -7.70 -6.94 21.67
N ILE A 225 -8.11 -5.81 21.14
CA ILE A 225 -7.19 -4.80 20.58
C ILE A 225 -6.94 -3.72 21.63
N LYS A 226 -5.67 -3.43 21.88
CA LYS A 226 -5.22 -2.32 22.71
C LYS A 226 -4.79 -1.15 21.83
N ILE A 227 -5.35 0.02 22.07
CA ILE A 227 -5.01 1.29 21.42
C ILE A 227 -4.15 2.11 22.39
N ALA A 228 -2.91 2.43 21.97
CA ALA A 228 -1.91 3.10 22.79
C ALA A 228 -1.72 4.58 22.44
N SER A 229 -2.07 5.00 21.22
CA SER A 229 -2.01 6.41 20.84
C SER A 229 -3.05 6.78 19.79
N VAL A 230 -3.59 7.98 19.93
CA VAL A 230 -4.69 8.48 19.11
C VAL A 230 -4.53 9.95 18.74
N GLN A 231 -5.27 10.36 17.72
CA GLN A 231 -5.35 11.76 17.31
C GLN A 231 -6.80 12.15 17.04
N PHE A 232 -7.28 13.16 17.74
CA PHE A 232 -8.58 13.79 17.50
C PHE A 232 -8.51 14.77 16.31
N PRO A 233 -9.63 15.04 15.64
CA PRO A 233 -9.66 15.98 14.52
C PRO A 233 -9.08 17.36 14.91
N GLY A 234 -8.11 17.84 14.13
CA GLY A 234 -7.46 19.14 14.35
C GLY A 234 -6.58 19.24 15.61
N LYS A 235 -6.33 18.11 16.32
CA LYS A 235 -5.49 18.09 17.53
C LYS A 235 -4.16 17.40 17.26
N LYS A 236 -3.22 17.51 18.21
CA LYS A 236 -1.97 16.77 18.21
C LYS A 236 -2.20 15.31 18.57
N LEU A 237 -1.26 14.45 18.14
CA LEU A 237 -1.15 13.09 18.63
C LEU A 237 -1.00 13.07 20.14
N ILE A 238 -1.73 12.19 20.83
CA ILE A 238 -1.65 11.97 22.27
C ILE A 238 -1.44 10.49 22.57
N ASN A 239 -0.67 10.21 23.62
CA ASN A 239 -0.44 8.85 24.14
C ASN A 239 -1.64 8.37 24.96
N ALA A 240 -1.60 7.10 25.37
CA ALA A 240 -2.65 6.45 26.16
C ALA A 240 -2.98 7.19 27.46
N GLY A 241 -1.95 7.67 28.19
CA GLY A 241 -2.13 8.37 29.47
C GLY A 241 -2.85 9.71 29.31
N ASP A 242 -2.48 10.51 28.31
CA ASP A 242 -3.15 11.78 28.00
C ASP A 242 -4.55 11.53 27.45
N PHE A 243 -4.74 10.51 26.64
CA PHE A 243 -6.05 10.09 26.17
C PHE A 243 -6.97 9.71 27.33
N PHE A 244 -6.49 8.86 28.26
CA PHE A 244 -7.24 8.49 29.47
C PHE A 244 -7.62 9.72 30.29
N ASN A 245 -6.64 10.60 30.61
CA ASN A 245 -6.89 11.79 31.43
C ASN A 245 -7.95 12.72 30.81
N SER A 246 -7.97 12.81 29.48
CA SER A 246 -8.90 13.71 28.76
C SER A 246 -10.30 13.15 28.56
N LYS A 247 -10.47 11.82 28.57
CA LYS A 247 -11.72 11.15 28.16
C LYS A 247 -12.29 10.15 29.19
N ARG A 248 -11.62 9.94 30.36
CA ARG A 248 -12.06 8.97 31.39
C ARG A 248 -13.45 9.23 31.95
N ALA A 249 -13.96 10.44 31.81
CA ALA A 249 -15.31 10.80 32.28
C ALA A 249 -16.42 10.38 31.29
N ILE A 250 -16.07 10.05 30.04
CA ILE A 250 -17.02 9.77 28.96
C ILE A 250 -16.81 8.42 28.29
N ILE A 251 -15.81 7.65 28.71
CA ILE A 251 -15.53 6.31 28.21
C ILE A 251 -15.59 5.34 29.39
N SER A 252 -16.49 4.39 29.33
CA SER A 252 -16.70 3.41 30.41
C SER A 252 -16.59 1.98 29.86
N PRO A 253 -15.99 1.03 30.63
CA PRO A 253 -16.05 -0.39 30.30
C PRO A 253 -17.50 -0.86 30.13
N GLY A 254 -17.74 -1.72 29.13
CA GLY A 254 -19.07 -2.21 28.77
C GLY A 254 -19.81 -1.36 27.74
N GLU A 255 -19.35 -0.12 27.42
CA GLU A 255 -19.88 0.65 26.30
C GLU A 255 -19.34 0.13 24.96
N ASN A 256 -20.08 0.36 23.87
CA ASN A 256 -19.66 -0.04 22.53
C ASN A 256 -19.07 1.14 21.74
N LEU A 257 -17.95 0.90 21.09
CA LEU A 257 -17.42 1.74 20.03
C LEU A 257 -18.07 1.38 18.69
N SER A 258 -18.45 2.37 17.93
CA SER A 258 -19.05 2.22 16.59
C SER A 258 -18.09 2.69 15.49
#